data_c96371316c38a25c6801ef1b69be8291
#
_entry.id   c96371316c38a25c6801ef1b69be8291
#
_cell.length_a   1.000
_cell.length_b   1.000
_cell.length_c   1.000
_cell.angle_alpha   90.00
_cell.angle_beta   90.00
_cell.angle_gamma   90.00
#
_symmetry.space_group_name_H-M   'P 1'
#
loop_
_entity.id
_entity.type
_entity.pdbx_description
1 polymer ?
#
loop_
_entity_poly.entity_id
_entity_poly.type
_entity_poly.pdbx_seq_one_letter_code
_entity_poly.pdbx_strand_id
1 'polypeptide(L)'
;MVFLTISRTNGCDYCVAAHSLIADQMSKVPSAVTEAIRVGHAIPERKLAALSAFTDVLLTKRGLPSKAEVEEFLAAGYGERQILELILAIAVKTLSNYSNHLFHTALDPAFVSREWKKSA
;
A
#
# COMPACT_ATOMS: atom_id res chain seq x y z
N MET A 1 5.59 3.30 1.11
CA MET A 1 5.00 2.38 0.14
C MET A 1 3.90 1.48 0.72
N VAL A 2 4.03 0.90 1.91
CA VAL A 2 2.98 0.02 2.51
C VAL A 2 1.60 0.69 2.54
N PHE A 3 1.50 1.90 3.06
CA PHE A 3 0.26 2.67 3.09
C PHE A 3 -0.32 2.93 1.68
N LEU A 4 0.54 3.11 0.68
CA LEU A 4 0.10 3.26 -0.70
C LEU A 4 -0.50 1.95 -1.23
N THR A 5 0.17 0.82 -1.00
CA THR A 5 -0.34 -0.51 -1.37
C THR A 5 -1.73 -0.75 -0.76
N ILE A 6 -1.87 -0.56 0.57
CA ILE A 6 -3.15 -0.75 1.27
C ILE A 6 -4.24 0.16 0.71
N SER A 7 -3.90 1.44 0.50
CA SER A 7 -4.88 2.42 0.00
C SER A 7 -5.35 2.12 -1.43
N ARG A 8 -4.44 1.65 -2.29
CA ARG A 8 -4.77 1.21 -3.65
C ARG A 8 -5.67 -0.03 -3.62
N THR A 9 -5.34 -1.04 -2.83
CA THR A 9 -6.13 -2.27 -2.72
C THR A 9 -7.53 -1.97 -2.17
N ASN A 10 -7.64 -1.08 -1.20
CA ASN A 10 -8.93 -0.61 -0.68
C ASN A 10 -9.67 0.35 -1.65
N GLY A 11 -9.01 0.86 -2.68
CA GLY A 11 -9.61 1.79 -3.64
C GLY A 11 -9.90 3.18 -3.06
N CYS A 12 -9.04 3.67 -2.17
CA CYS A 12 -9.19 4.99 -1.57
C CYS A 12 -8.45 6.05 -2.40
N ASP A 13 -9.18 6.75 -3.27
CA ASP A 13 -8.63 7.75 -4.21
C ASP A 13 -7.80 8.82 -3.47
N TYR A 14 -8.38 9.41 -2.42
CA TYR A 14 -7.70 10.39 -1.58
C TYR A 14 -6.36 9.86 -1.03
N CYS A 15 -6.42 8.68 -0.41
CA CYS A 15 -5.25 8.11 0.24
C CYS A 15 -4.17 7.66 -0.76
N VAL A 16 -4.55 7.20 -1.95
CA VAL A 16 -3.58 6.88 -3.01
C VAL A 16 -2.86 8.14 -3.47
N ALA A 17 -3.58 9.24 -3.69
CA ALA A 17 -2.97 10.50 -4.07
C ALA A 17 -1.99 11.01 -2.99
N ALA A 18 -2.44 11.08 -1.74
CA ALA A 18 -1.62 11.55 -0.62
C ALA A 18 -0.38 10.68 -0.41
N HIS A 19 -0.54 9.35 -0.35
CA HIS A 19 0.60 8.45 -0.12
C HIS A 19 1.53 8.29 -1.32
N SER A 20 1.07 8.59 -2.53
CA SER A 20 1.97 8.72 -3.69
C SER A 20 2.92 9.89 -3.51
N LEU A 21 2.40 11.06 -3.16
CA LEU A 21 3.24 12.24 -2.92
C LEU A 21 4.23 12.01 -1.77
N ILE A 22 3.75 11.44 -0.66
CA ILE A 22 4.59 11.12 0.51
C ILE A 22 5.68 10.10 0.15
N ALA A 23 5.34 9.07 -0.63
CA ALA A 23 6.30 8.08 -1.09
C ALA A 23 7.43 8.71 -1.91
N ASP A 24 7.07 9.56 -2.86
CA ASP A 24 8.02 10.20 -3.77
C ASP A 24 8.90 11.23 -3.06
N GLN A 25 8.31 12.12 -2.27
CA GLN A 25 8.99 13.31 -1.76
C GLN A 25 9.58 13.11 -0.36
N MET A 26 8.89 12.41 0.52
CA MET A 26 9.29 12.27 1.93
C MET A 26 10.02 10.95 2.19
N SER A 27 9.51 9.85 1.68
CA SER A 27 10.06 8.50 1.92
C SER A 27 11.09 8.09 0.87
N LYS A 28 11.27 8.89 -0.19
CA LYS A 28 12.21 8.66 -1.28
C LYS A 28 12.10 7.25 -1.89
N VAL A 29 10.87 6.74 -2.00
CA VAL A 29 10.60 5.50 -2.70
C VAL A 29 10.92 5.73 -4.19
N PRO A 30 11.61 4.82 -4.88
CA PRO A 30 11.86 4.97 -6.31
C PRO A 30 10.55 5.19 -7.08
N SER A 31 10.50 6.19 -7.95
CA SER A 31 9.28 6.57 -8.68
C SER A 31 8.69 5.40 -9.49
N ALA A 32 9.54 4.54 -10.04
CA ALA A 32 9.09 3.33 -10.73
C ALA A 32 8.31 2.37 -9.81
N VAL A 33 8.65 2.30 -8.53
CA VAL A 33 7.93 1.50 -7.52
C VAL A 33 6.60 2.15 -7.17
N THR A 34 6.60 3.47 -6.94
CA THR A 34 5.36 4.22 -6.67
C THR A 34 4.37 4.06 -7.82
N GLU A 35 4.81 4.24 -9.07
CA GLU A 35 3.95 4.08 -10.23
C GLU A 35 3.48 2.64 -10.42
N ALA A 36 4.35 1.65 -10.26
CA ALA A 36 3.96 0.24 -10.34
C ALA A 36 2.82 -0.09 -9.36
N ILE A 37 2.90 0.41 -8.12
CA ILE A 37 1.83 0.23 -7.13
C ILE A 37 0.55 0.93 -7.60
N ARG A 38 0.62 2.17 -8.06
CA ARG A 38 -0.55 2.96 -8.49
C ARG A 38 -1.34 2.30 -9.61
N VAL A 39 -0.64 1.76 -10.62
CA VAL A 39 -1.27 1.14 -11.79
C VAL A 39 -1.47 -0.38 -11.65
N GLY A 40 -0.93 -0.98 -10.60
CA GLY A 40 -1.06 -2.42 -10.35
C GLY A 40 -0.13 -3.28 -11.22
N HIS A 41 1.00 -2.74 -11.60
CA HIS A 41 2.02 -3.47 -12.34
C HIS A 41 3.05 -4.12 -11.41
N ALA A 42 3.88 -5.00 -11.99
CA ALA A 42 4.98 -5.63 -11.26
C ALA A 42 5.99 -4.58 -10.77
N ILE A 43 6.38 -4.68 -9.50
CA ILE A 43 7.40 -3.83 -8.91
C ILE A 43 8.78 -4.36 -9.33
N PRO A 44 9.66 -3.51 -9.90
CA PRO A 44 10.95 -3.98 -10.43
C PRO A 44 11.91 -4.50 -9.35
N GLU A 45 11.86 -3.91 -8.17
CA GLU A 45 12.77 -4.25 -7.08
C GLU A 45 12.19 -5.38 -6.24
N ARG A 46 12.90 -6.53 -6.23
CA ARG A 46 12.44 -7.79 -5.65
C ARG A 46 11.99 -7.68 -4.18
N LYS A 47 12.77 -6.98 -3.36
CA LYS A 47 12.46 -6.86 -1.92
C LYS A 47 11.19 -6.03 -1.69
N LEU A 48 11.04 -4.92 -2.41
CA LEU A 48 9.83 -4.08 -2.33
C LEU A 48 8.62 -4.77 -2.97
N ALA A 49 8.84 -5.58 -4.02
CA ALA A 49 7.79 -6.42 -4.60
C ALA A 49 7.23 -7.41 -3.57
N ALA A 50 8.10 -8.11 -2.85
CA ALA A 50 7.70 -9.04 -1.78
C ALA A 50 6.93 -8.32 -0.65
N LEU A 51 7.37 -7.10 -0.26
CA LEU A 51 6.68 -6.31 0.75
C LEU A 51 5.27 -5.92 0.31
N SER A 52 5.12 -5.46 -0.93
CA SER A 52 3.82 -5.09 -1.48
C SER A 52 2.90 -6.30 -1.62
N ALA A 53 3.41 -7.40 -2.17
CA ALA A 53 2.64 -8.63 -2.36
C ALA A 53 2.15 -9.21 -1.03
N PHE A 54 3.01 -9.28 -0.01
CA PHE A 54 2.60 -9.80 1.29
C PHE A 54 1.63 -8.86 2.03
N THR A 55 1.77 -7.54 1.84
CA THR A 55 0.80 -6.56 2.33
C THR A 55 -0.59 -6.82 1.73
N ASP A 56 -0.67 -7.04 0.43
CA ASP A 56 -1.91 -7.38 -0.27
C ASP A 56 -2.50 -8.72 0.22
N VAL A 57 -1.66 -9.72 0.42
CA VAL A 57 -2.07 -11.03 0.97
C VAL A 57 -2.71 -10.87 2.35
N LEU A 58 -2.03 -10.17 3.28
CA LEU A 58 -2.56 -9.94 4.62
C LEU A 58 -3.90 -9.20 4.58
N LEU A 59 -4.03 -8.20 3.73
CA LEU A 59 -5.24 -7.39 3.60
C LEU A 59 -6.39 -8.20 3.00
N THR A 60 -6.17 -8.83 1.85
CA THR A 60 -7.22 -9.54 1.09
C THR A 60 -7.64 -10.84 1.76
N LYS A 61 -6.72 -11.54 2.38
CA LYS A 61 -6.98 -12.77 3.14
C LYS A 61 -7.32 -12.52 4.62
N ARG A 62 -7.45 -11.25 5.02
CA ARG A 62 -7.84 -10.88 6.39
C ARG A 62 -6.93 -11.49 7.46
N GLY A 63 -5.61 -11.48 7.22
CA GLY A 63 -4.63 -12.03 8.15
C GLY A 63 -4.50 -13.55 8.13
N LEU A 64 -4.97 -14.23 7.09
CA LEU A 64 -4.87 -15.68 6.91
C LEU A 64 -3.96 -16.07 5.72
N PRO A 65 -2.67 -15.65 5.70
CA PRO A 65 -1.74 -16.09 4.68
C PRO A 65 -1.50 -17.61 4.77
N SER A 66 -1.15 -18.22 3.65
CA SER A 66 -0.63 -19.60 3.68
C SER A 66 0.80 -19.63 4.25
N LYS A 67 1.23 -20.82 4.66
CA LYS A 67 2.60 -21.01 5.12
C LYS A 67 3.63 -20.61 4.06
N ALA A 68 3.39 -20.97 2.80
CA ALA A 68 4.28 -20.62 1.69
C ALA A 68 4.41 -19.08 1.49
N GLU A 69 3.31 -18.33 1.61
CA GLU A 69 3.33 -16.87 1.50
C GLU A 69 4.13 -16.22 2.64
N VAL A 70 4.03 -16.75 3.85
CA VAL A 70 4.87 -16.28 4.98
C VAL A 70 6.35 -16.60 4.73
N GLU A 71 6.66 -17.83 4.30
CA GLU A 71 8.03 -18.25 4.01
C GLU A 71 8.66 -17.41 2.89
N GLU A 72 7.92 -17.10 1.84
CA GLU A 72 8.36 -16.23 0.75
C GLU A 72 8.70 -14.81 1.24
N PHE A 73 7.86 -14.22 2.09
CA PHE A 73 8.10 -12.92 2.69
C PHE A 73 9.35 -12.91 3.56
N LEU A 74 9.52 -13.91 4.41
CA LEU A 74 10.72 -14.06 5.26
C LEU A 74 11.98 -14.28 4.41
N ALA A 75 11.90 -15.09 3.35
CA ALA A 75 13.00 -15.35 2.43
C ALA A 75 13.43 -14.10 1.65
N ALA A 76 12.55 -13.11 1.49
CA ALA A 76 12.89 -11.82 0.90
C ALA A 76 13.72 -10.91 1.82
N GLY A 77 14.00 -11.34 3.05
CA GLY A 77 14.83 -10.66 4.03
C GLY A 77 14.05 -9.80 5.04
N TYR A 78 12.78 -10.08 5.23
CA TYR A 78 11.95 -9.51 6.30
C TYR A 78 11.88 -10.47 7.49
N GLY A 79 11.43 -9.98 8.64
CA GLY A 79 11.26 -10.77 9.85
C GLY A 79 9.83 -10.72 10.39
N GLU A 80 9.57 -11.50 11.42
CA GLU A 80 8.25 -11.54 12.09
C GLU A 80 7.81 -10.17 12.62
N ARG A 81 8.77 -9.35 13.05
CA ARG A 81 8.48 -7.98 13.49
C ARG A 81 7.80 -7.17 12.38
N GLN A 82 8.28 -7.28 11.13
CA GLN A 82 7.69 -6.57 10.00
C GLN A 82 6.27 -7.08 9.69
N ILE A 83 5.95 -8.34 9.97
CA ILE A 83 4.57 -8.86 9.87
C ILE A 83 3.66 -8.10 10.84
N LEU A 84 4.07 -7.92 12.09
CA LEU A 84 3.30 -7.15 13.07
C LEU A 84 3.17 -5.67 12.68
N GLU A 85 4.22 -5.08 12.14
CA GLU A 85 4.21 -3.72 11.63
C GLU A 85 3.24 -3.56 10.44
N LEU A 86 3.13 -4.56 9.56
CA LEU A 86 2.15 -4.58 8.47
C LEU A 86 0.71 -4.68 9.01
N ILE A 87 0.47 -5.50 10.02
CA ILE A 87 -0.85 -5.60 10.66
C ILE A 87 -1.25 -4.24 11.26
N LEU A 88 -0.33 -3.56 11.95
CA LEU A 88 -0.56 -2.22 12.47
C LEU A 88 -0.86 -1.22 11.33
N ALA A 89 -0.09 -1.27 10.25
CA ALA A 89 -0.32 -0.43 9.07
C ALA A 89 -1.70 -0.64 8.45
N ILE A 90 -2.16 -1.89 8.36
CA ILE A 90 -3.50 -2.24 7.88
C ILE A 90 -4.58 -1.66 8.81
N ALA A 91 -4.42 -1.77 10.13
CA ALA A 91 -5.36 -1.21 11.09
C ALA A 91 -5.49 0.31 10.92
N VAL A 92 -4.38 1.04 10.86
CA VAL A 92 -4.33 2.49 10.66
C VAL A 92 -4.97 2.87 9.32
N LYS A 93 -4.65 2.16 8.24
CA LYS A 93 -5.18 2.48 6.91
C LYS A 93 -6.63 2.08 6.74
N THR A 94 -7.10 1.03 7.39
CA THR A 94 -8.52 0.69 7.42
C THR A 94 -9.33 1.83 8.02
N LEU A 95 -8.88 2.37 9.16
CA LEU A 95 -9.52 3.52 9.79
C LEU A 95 -9.59 4.71 8.84
N SER A 96 -8.47 5.13 8.26
CA SER A 96 -8.42 6.32 7.40
C SER A 96 -9.08 6.11 6.04
N ASN A 97 -8.89 4.96 5.38
CA ASN A 97 -9.52 4.68 4.09
C ASN A 97 -11.05 4.64 4.22
N TYR A 98 -11.57 3.95 5.22
CA TYR A 98 -13.02 3.81 5.41
C TYR A 98 -13.66 5.14 5.81
N SER A 99 -12.98 5.94 6.64
CA SER A 99 -13.45 7.29 6.95
C SER A 99 -13.54 8.16 5.69
N ASN A 100 -12.50 8.13 4.85
CA ASN A 100 -12.50 8.90 3.60
C ASN A 100 -13.56 8.43 2.61
N HIS A 101 -13.83 7.12 2.54
CA HIS A 101 -14.92 6.57 1.73
C HIS A 101 -16.28 7.05 2.23
N LEU A 102 -16.52 6.91 3.53
CA LEU A 102 -17.83 7.23 4.12
C LEU A 102 -18.15 8.72 4.02
N PHE A 103 -17.17 9.58 4.26
CA PHE A 103 -17.36 11.03 4.27
C PHE A 103 -17.04 11.70 2.93
N HIS A 104 -16.70 10.93 1.89
CA HIS A 104 -16.38 11.46 0.54
C HIS A 104 -15.37 12.60 0.61
N THR A 105 -14.29 12.40 1.34
CA THR A 105 -13.27 13.43 1.58
C THR A 105 -12.75 13.99 0.27
N ALA A 106 -12.90 15.30 0.08
CA ALA A 106 -12.39 16.00 -1.09
C ALA A 106 -10.86 15.96 -1.13
N LEU A 107 -10.29 15.87 -2.33
CA LEU A 107 -8.85 15.86 -2.49
C LEU A 107 -8.26 17.23 -2.15
N ASP A 108 -7.29 17.26 -1.24
CA ASP A 108 -6.56 18.49 -0.91
C ASP A 108 -5.76 19.01 -2.12
N PRO A 109 -5.67 20.34 -2.31
CA PRO A 109 -4.90 20.93 -3.40
C PRO A 109 -3.45 20.43 -3.49
N ALA A 110 -2.84 20.12 -2.34
CA ALA A 110 -1.48 19.60 -2.27
C ALA A 110 -1.31 18.23 -2.97
N PHE A 111 -2.36 17.45 -3.10
CA PHE A 111 -2.31 16.10 -3.66
C PHE A 111 -2.80 16.00 -5.10
N VAL A 112 -3.32 17.10 -5.68
CA VAL A 112 -3.91 17.12 -7.04
C VAL A 112 -2.92 16.61 -8.10
N SER A 113 -1.63 16.94 -7.97
CA SER A 113 -0.59 16.45 -8.91
C SER A 113 -0.45 14.92 -8.94
N ARG A 114 -0.99 14.24 -7.94
CA ARG A 114 -0.97 12.79 -7.79
C ARG A 114 -2.38 12.19 -7.75
N GLU A 115 -3.37 12.91 -8.26
CA GLU A 115 -4.74 12.39 -8.33
C GLU A 115 -4.77 10.97 -8.90
N TRP A 116 -5.63 10.15 -8.34
CA TRP A 116 -5.80 8.76 -8.73
C TRP A 116 -7.28 8.38 -8.63
N LYS A 117 -7.74 7.59 -9.59
CA LYS A 117 -9.07 7.01 -9.54
C LYS A 117 -8.97 5.52 -9.79
N LYS A 118 -9.68 4.76 -8.99
CA LYS A 118 -9.76 3.31 -9.18
C LYS A 118 -10.35 3.05 -10.56
N SER A 119 -9.62 2.32 -11.40
CA SER A 119 -10.15 1.81 -12.68
C SER A 119 -11.38 0.95 -12.41
N ALA A 120 -12.40 1.13 -13.20
CA ALA A 120 -13.64 0.36 -13.09
C ALA A 120 -13.39 -1.13 -13.34
#